data_ecbfcf1159695557821965b27e28592a
#
_entry.id   ecbfcf1159695557821965b27e28592a
#
_cell.length_a   1.000
_cell.length_b   1.000
_cell.length_c   1.000
_cell.angle_alpha   90.00
_cell.angle_beta   90.00
_cell.angle_gamma   90.00
#
_symmetry.space_group_name_H-M   'P 1'
#
loop_
_entity.id
_entity.type
_entity.pdbx_description
1 polymer ?
#
loop_
_entity_poly.entity_id
_entity_poly.type
_entity_poly.pdbx_seq_one_letter_code
_entity_poly.pdbx_strand_id
1 'polypeptide(L)'
;DTALIVVNATEGVEVGTEIAVNYAKEYGIEICFVVNKLDYEKSDFDSAMAQLKENYGSHVAELQFPVNQGFGFDSIVDVLKMKLFKFNPDGKGDYTEHDIPDALKEKAHALHQELIEIVAEEDEELMSRFFDEGGTLTEEELIEGLSREIKAKKILPVLCTAGLPGVGVKPLTE
;
A
#
# COMPACT_ATOMS: atom_id res chain seq x y z
N ASP A 1 2.21 14.47 11.64
CA ASP A 1 0.84 14.28 11.08
C ASP A 1 0.96 13.69 9.68
N THR A 2 0.09 12.74 9.31
CA THR A 2 0.06 12.10 7.99
C THR A 2 -1.24 12.45 7.26
N ALA A 3 -1.14 12.83 5.99
CA ALA A 3 -2.28 13.05 5.12
C ALA A 3 -2.71 11.74 4.47
N LEU A 4 -3.90 11.25 4.78
CA LEU A 4 -4.52 10.13 4.07
C LEU A 4 -5.25 10.68 2.83
N ILE A 5 -4.67 10.47 1.65
CA ILE A 5 -5.23 10.92 0.39
C ILE A 5 -6.00 9.77 -0.25
N VAL A 6 -7.33 9.90 -0.21
CA VAL A 6 -8.23 8.86 -0.71
C VAL A 6 -8.42 8.99 -2.22
N VAL A 7 -8.09 7.92 -2.93
CA VAL A 7 -8.22 7.79 -4.39
C VAL A 7 -9.38 6.83 -4.70
N ASN A 8 -10.27 7.24 -5.56
CA ASN A 8 -11.39 6.41 -5.98
C ASN A 8 -10.91 5.35 -7.00
N ALA A 9 -11.08 4.07 -6.70
CA ALA A 9 -10.65 2.97 -7.57
C ALA A 9 -11.34 2.95 -8.96
N THR A 10 -12.46 3.67 -9.14
CA THR A 10 -13.15 3.75 -10.44
C THR A 10 -12.68 4.92 -11.29
N GLU A 11 -12.15 5.99 -10.69
CA GLU A 11 -11.78 7.22 -11.38
C GLU A 11 -10.25 7.43 -11.43
N GLY A 12 -9.51 6.83 -10.48
CA GLY A 12 -8.07 6.99 -10.36
C GLY A 12 -7.67 8.36 -9.79
N VAL A 13 -6.57 8.92 -10.31
CA VAL A 13 -6.05 10.23 -9.89
C VAL A 13 -6.89 11.34 -10.53
N GLU A 14 -7.48 12.19 -9.69
CA GLU A 14 -8.32 13.32 -10.08
C GLU A 14 -7.67 14.64 -9.66
N VAL A 15 -8.18 15.77 -10.16
CA VAL A 15 -7.75 17.13 -9.77
C VAL A 15 -7.75 17.34 -8.25
N GLY A 16 -8.76 16.75 -7.56
CA GLY A 16 -8.83 16.77 -6.09
C GLY A 16 -7.66 16.07 -5.42
N THR A 17 -7.18 14.97 -6.01
CA THR A 17 -6.00 14.23 -5.55
C THR A 17 -4.74 15.10 -5.68
N GLU A 18 -4.54 15.74 -6.84
CA GLU A 18 -3.40 16.63 -7.09
C GLU A 18 -3.38 17.82 -6.13
N ILE A 19 -4.53 18.45 -5.89
CA ILE A 19 -4.66 19.56 -4.93
C ILE A 19 -4.28 19.10 -3.52
N ALA A 20 -4.78 17.94 -3.08
CA ALA A 20 -4.48 17.41 -1.75
C ALA A 20 -2.99 17.10 -1.58
N VAL A 21 -2.36 16.49 -2.60
CA VAL A 21 -0.92 16.22 -2.62
C VAL A 21 -0.11 17.52 -2.55
N ASN A 22 -0.51 18.54 -3.32
CA ASN A 22 0.20 19.84 -3.31
C ASN A 22 0.11 20.51 -1.94
N TYR A 23 -1.05 20.49 -1.29
CA TYR A 23 -1.18 21.00 0.08
C TYR A 23 -0.32 20.22 1.07
N ALA A 24 -0.34 18.88 1.03
CA ALA A 24 0.48 18.07 1.91
C ALA A 24 1.99 18.39 1.73
N LYS A 25 2.44 18.57 0.49
CA LYS A 25 3.83 18.97 0.18
C LYS A 25 4.14 20.38 0.68
N GLU A 26 3.24 21.35 0.47
CA GLU A 26 3.42 22.74 0.92
C GLU A 26 3.57 22.84 2.43
N TYR A 27 2.75 22.09 3.19
CA TYR A 27 2.81 22.07 4.66
C TYR A 27 3.79 21.04 5.23
N GLY A 28 4.50 20.32 4.38
CA GLY A 28 5.49 19.35 4.80
C GLY A 28 4.91 18.16 5.57
N ILE A 29 3.72 17.69 5.19
CA ILE A 29 3.01 16.57 5.81
C ILE A 29 3.32 15.29 5.02
N GLU A 30 3.54 14.16 5.72
CA GLU A 30 3.67 12.85 5.10
C GLU A 30 2.38 12.45 4.38
N ILE A 31 2.52 11.71 3.27
CA ILE A 31 1.39 11.29 2.43
C ILE A 31 1.28 9.78 2.47
N CYS A 32 0.07 9.28 2.70
CA CYS A 32 -0.34 7.90 2.46
C CYS A 32 -1.54 7.90 1.50
N PHE A 33 -1.44 7.20 0.39
CA PHE A 33 -2.56 7.00 -0.52
C PHE A 33 -3.43 5.83 -0.07
N VAL A 34 -4.73 5.99 -0.21
CA VAL A 34 -5.71 4.96 0.11
C VAL A 34 -6.62 4.76 -1.09
N VAL A 35 -6.43 3.68 -1.83
CA VAL A 35 -7.32 3.33 -2.94
C VAL A 35 -8.60 2.72 -2.37
N ASN A 36 -9.69 3.46 -2.50
CA ASN A 36 -10.99 3.17 -1.89
C ASN A 36 -12.06 2.81 -2.93
N LYS A 37 -13.18 2.28 -2.46
CA LYS A 37 -14.30 1.79 -3.26
C LYS A 37 -13.96 0.55 -4.12
N LEU A 38 -13.10 -0.31 -3.60
CA LEU A 38 -12.72 -1.56 -4.25
C LEU A 38 -13.88 -2.57 -4.31
N ASP A 39 -14.99 -2.33 -3.59
CA ASP A 39 -16.25 -3.06 -3.64
C ASP A 39 -17.17 -2.67 -4.80
N TYR A 40 -16.82 -1.65 -5.59
CA TYR A 40 -17.62 -1.22 -6.74
C TYR A 40 -17.29 -2.04 -7.99
N GLU A 41 -18.31 -2.33 -8.80
CA GLU A 41 -18.21 -3.19 -10.00
C GLU A 41 -17.14 -2.73 -11.01
N LYS A 42 -16.92 -1.41 -11.11
CA LYS A 42 -15.98 -0.81 -12.06
C LYS A 42 -14.64 -0.41 -11.42
N SER A 43 -14.37 -0.90 -10.21
CA SER A 43 -13.09 -0.61 -9.56
C SER A 43 -11.94 -1.27 -10.32
N ASP A 44 -10.85 -0.52 -10.48
CA ASP A 44 -9.61 -0.99 -11.11
C ASP A 44 -8.41 -0.48 -10.31
N PHE A 45 -7.94 -1.34 -9.41
CA PHE A 45 -6.80 -1.04 -8.54
C PHE A 45 -5.51 -0.86 -9.33
N ASP A 46 -5.26 -1.73 -10.30
CA ASP A 46 -4.02 -1.70 -11.07
C ASP A 46 -3.94 -0.42 -11.92
N SER A 47 -5.08 0.03 -12.49
CA SER A 47 -5.16 1.32 -13.18
C SER A 47 -4.90 2.51 -12.24
N ALA A 48 -5.48 2.49 -11.03
CA ALA A 48 -5.23 3.55 -10.04
C ALA A 48 -3.76 3.58 -9.60
N MET A 49 -3.13 2.42 -9.38
CA MET A 49 -1.70 2.30 -9.07
C MET A 49 -0.81 2.82 -10.19
N ALA A 50 -1.12 2.47 -11.45
CA ALA A 50 -0.36 2.98 -12.60
C ALA A 50 -0.42 4.52 -12.68
N GLN A 51 -1.59 5.12 -12.47
CA GLN A 51 -1.75 6.57 -12.44
C GLN A 51 -1.01 7.22 -11.27
N LEU A 52 -1.01 6.60 -10.07
CA LEU A 52 -0.25 7.08 -8.93
C LEU A 52 1.25 7.06 -9.22
N LYS A 53 1.79 5.97 -9.77
CA LYS A 53 3.21 5.87 -10.16
C LYS A 53 3.57 6.84 -11.28
N GLU A 54 2.69 7.06 -12.26
CA GLU A 54 2.89 8.04 -13.35
C GLU A 54 2.97 9.49 -12.83
N ASN A 55 2.07 9.87 -11.90
CA ASN A 55 2.00 11.25 -11.39
C ASN A 55 3.00 11.56 -10.28
N TYR A 56 3.38 10.56 -9.46
CA TYR A 56 4.16 10.80 -8.24
C TYR A 56 5.48 10.02 -8.20
N GLY A 57 5.78 9.21 -9.21
CA GLY A 57 7.09 8.57 -9.40
C GLY A 57 7.21 7.16 -8.81
N SER A 58 8.44 6.61 -8.91
CA SER A 58 8.78 5.25 -8.51
C SER A 58 8.72 4.99 -6.99
N HIS A 59 8.73 6.06 -6.18
CA HIS A 59 8.63 5.96 -4.72
C HIS A 59 7.21 5.70 -4.20
N VAL A 60 6.23 5.58 -5.09
CA VAL A 60 4.88 5.09 -4.76
C VAL A 60 4.94 3.60 -4.52
N ALA A 61 4.85 3.19 -3.25
CA ALA A 61 5.03 1.81 -2.80
C ALA A 61 3.68 1.12 -2.55
N GLU A 62 3.44 0.01 -3.24
CA GLU A 62 2.25 -0.83 -3.06
C GLU A 62 2.42 -1.71 -1.82
N LEU A 63 1.89 -1.28 -0.66
CA LEU A 63 1.94 -2.05 0.58
C LEU A 63 0.85 -3.12 0.67
N GLN A 64 -0.23 -2.95 -0.08
CA GLN A 64 -1.35 -3.87 -0.12
C GLN A 64 -1.93 -3.96 -1.52
N PHE A 65 -2.47 -5.12 -1.89
CA PHE A 65 -3.25 -5.27 -3.11
C PHE A 65 -4.51 -6.12 -2.88
N PRO A 66 -5.61 -5.83 -3.63
CA PRO A 66 -6.85 -6.58 -3.51
C PRO A 66 -6.73 -7.96 -4.15
N VAL A 67 -7.30 -8.99 -3.51
CA VAL A 67 -7.39 -10.34 -4.08
C VAL A 67 -8.52 -10.42 -5.09
N ASN A 68 -9.63 -9.77 -4.78
CA ASN A 68 -10.81 -9.63 -5.60
C ASN A 68 -11.27 -8.17 -5.60
N GLN A 69 -11.89 -7.73 -6.66
CA GLN A 69 -12.46 -6.38 -6.77
C GLN A 69 -13.94 -6.48 -7.15
N GLY A 70 -14.70 -5.42 -6.91
CA GLY A 70 -16.12 -5.37 -7.20
C GLY A 70 -16.96 -6.00 -6.08
N PHE A 71 -18.16 -6.43 -6.44
CA PHE A 71 -19.09 -7.01 -5.48
C PHE A 71 -18.48 -8.18 -4.72
N GLY A 72 -18.58 -8.13 -3.39
CA GLY A 72 -18.03 -9.17 -2.52
C GLY A 72 -16.52 -9.00 -2.24
N PHE A 73 -15.97 -7.83 -2.47
CA PHE A 73 -14.59 -7.49 -2.05
C PHE A 73 -14.44 -7.70 -0.54
N ASP A 74 -13.57 -8.61 -0.15
CA ASP A 74 -13.39 -9.03 1.24
C ASP A 74 -11.97 -9.46 1.59
N SER A 75 -11.03 -9.40 0.63
CA SER A 75 -9.70 -9.95 0.86
C SER A 75 -8.60 -9.05 0.29
N ILE A 76 -7.57 -8.81 1.10
CA ILE A 76 -6.40 -7.99 0.78
C ILE A 76 -5.15 -8.81 1.09
N VAL A 77 -4.14 -8.77 0.22
CA VAL A 77 -2.79 -9.22 0.54
C VAL A 77 -2.01 -8.05 1.10
N ASP A 78 -1.44 -8.24 2.29
CA ASP A 78 -0.47 -7.34 2.89
C ASP A 78 0.93 -7.76 2.46
N VAL A 79 1.61 -6.89 1.72
CA VAL A 79 2.92 -7.13 1.13
C VAL A 79 4.03 -7.06 2.18
N LEU A 80 3.85 -6.23 3.21
CA LEU A 80 4.82 -6.08 4.29
C LEU A 80 4.87 -7.33 5.18
N LYS A 81 3.71 -7.80 5.63
CA LYS A 81 3.58 -9.01 6.47
C LYS A 81 3.58 -10.31 5.69
N MET A 82 3.48 -10.26 4.37
CA MET A 82 3.31 -11.43 3.49
C MET A 82 2.14 -12.33 3.94
N LYS A 83 1.00 -11.72 4.25
CA LYS A 83 -0.24 -12.38 4.69
C LYS A 83 -1.44 -11.94 3.90
N LEU A 84 -2.43 -12.84 3.82
CA LEU A 84 -3.75 -12.55 3.33
C LEU A 84 -4.65 -12.14 4.49
N PHE A 85 -5.27 -10.97 4.41
CA PHE A 85 -6.32 -10.51 5.33
C PHE A 85 -7.68 -10.82 4.73
N LYS A 86 -8.45 -11.67 5.40
CA LYS A 86 -9.83 -12.01 5.04
C LYS A 86 -10.78 -11.31 5.99
N PHE A 87 -11.60 -10.40 5.47
CA PHE A 87 -12.51 -9.57 6.26
C PHE A 87 -13.86 -10.26 6.46
N ASN A 88 -14.45 -10.02 7.63
CA ASN A 88 -15.79 -10.50 7.94
C ASN A 88 -16.85 -9.66 7.22
N PRO A 89 -17.94 -10.28 6.73
CA PRO A 89 -18.97 -9.56 5.97
C PRO A 89 -19.92 -8.71 6.85
N ASP A 90 -19.67 -8.61 8.16
CA ASP A 90 -20.52 -7.89 9.13
C ASP A 90 -20.31 -6.36 9.13
N GLY A 91 -19.42 -5.84 8.32
CA GLY A 91 -19.15 -4.40 8.17
C GLY A 91 -18.38 -3.75 9.31
N LYS A 92 -17.84 -4.52 10.27
CA LYS A 92 -17.07 -4.00 11.41
C LYS A 92 -15.58 -3.85 11.14
N GLY A 93 -15.11 -4.35 9.98
CA GLY A 93 -13.72 -4.30 9.57
C GLY A 93 -12.82 -5.32 10.28
N ASP A 94 -13.39 -6.27 11.04
CA ASP A 94 -12.63 -7.37 11.63
C ASP A 94 -12.17 -8.33 10.53
N TYR A 95 -10.94 -8.84 10.67
CA TYR A 95 -10.33 -9.75 9.71
C TYR A 95 -9.59 -10.90 10.39
N THR A 96 -9.28 -11.93 9.62
CA THR A 96 -8.40 -13.03 9.99
C THR A 96 -7.23 -13.11 9.03
N GLU A 97 -6.06 -13.47 9.56
CA GLU A 97 -4.85 -13.65 8.76
C GLU A 97 -4.75 -15.09 8.24
N HIS A 98 -4.39 -15.22 6.99
CA HIS A 98 -4.20 -16.49 6.29
C HIS A 98 -2.90 -16.47 5.49
N ASP A 99 -2.46 -17.64 5.06
CA ASP A 99 -1.38 -17.74 4.09
C ASP A 99 -1.84 -17.29 2.70
N ILE A 100 -0.93 -16.68 1.96
CA ILE A 100 -1.21 -16.21 0.59
C ILE A 100 -1.45 -17.43 -0.32
N PRO A 101 -2.55 -17.46 -1.08
CA PRO A 101 -2.81 -18.52 -2.06
C PRO A 101 -1.69 -18.63 -3.09
N ASP A 102 -1.38 -19.85 -3.55
CA ASP A 102 -0.27 -20.11 -4.49
C ASP A 102 -0.34 -19.24 -5.76
N ALA A 103 -1.55 -19.00 -6.27
CA ALA A 103 -1.77 -18.16 -7.45
C ALA A 103 -1.35 -16.67 -7.26
N LEU A 104 -1.23 -16.20 -6.03
CA LEU A 104 -0.88 -14.81 -5.70
C LEU A 104 0.53 -14.66 -5.12
N LYS A 105 1.21 -15.77 -4.79
CA LYS A 105 2.53 -15.75 -4.18
C LYS A 105 3.57 -15.06 -5.05
N GLU A 106 3.55 -15.31 -6.35
CA GLU A 106 4.51 -14.69 -7.28
C GLU A 106 4.37 -13.15 -7.28
N LYS A 107 3.12 -12.63 -7.41
CA LYS A 107 2.86 -11.20 -7.33
C LYS A 107 3.28 -10.63 -5.97
N ALA A 108 2.92 -11.30 -4.88
CA ALA A 108 3.24 -10.84 -3.53
C ALA A 108 4.75 -10.79 -3.29
N HIS A 109 5.49 -11.82 -3.70
CA HIS A 109 6.95 -11.83 -3.60
C HIS A 109 7.62 -10.76 -4.46
N ALA A 110 7.14 -10.53 -5.69
CA ALA A 110 7.67 -9.49 -6.55
C ALA A 110 7.49 -8.10 -5.93
N LEU A 111 6.30 -7.78 -5.40
CA LEU A 111 6.02 -6.52 -4.72
C LEU A 111 6.80 -6.37 -3.41
N HIS A 112 6.94 -7.46 -2.64
CA HIS A 112 7.73 -7.45 -1.42
C HIS A 112 9.21 -7.16 -1.72
N GLN A 113 9.76 -7.75 -2.78
CA GLN A 113 11.12 -7.49 -3.22
C GLN A 113 11.28 -6.03 -3.71
N GLU A 114 10.32 -5.51 -4.51
CA GLU A 114 10.29 -4.11 -4.93
C GLU A 114 10.29 -3.17 -3.70
N LEU A 115 9.51 -3.50 -2.67
CA LEU A 115 9.46 -2.71 -1.43
C LEU A 115 10.80 -2.71 -0.70
N ILE A 116 11.46 -3.86 -0.58
CA ILE A 116 12.80 -3.97 0.02
C ILE A 116 13.81 -3.11 -0.75
N GLU A 117 13.79 -3.17 -2.07
CA GLU A 117 14.68 -2.39 -2.93
C GLU A 117 14.46 -0.88 -2.74
N ILE A 118 13.20 -0.40 -2.77
CA ILE A 118 12.87 1.01 -2.56
C ILE A 118 13.37 1.49 -1.18
N VAL A 119 13.16 0.70 -0.12
CA VAL A 119 13.60 1.05 1.24
C VAL A 119 15.13 1.05 1.34
N ALA A 120 15.79 0.06 0.73
CA ALA A 120 17.24 -0.05 0.75
C ALA A 120 17.93 1.07 -0.05
N GLU A 121 17.37 1.50 -1.19
CA GLU A 121 17.93 2.59 -2.01
C GLU A 121 18.05 3.91 -1.24
N GLU A 122 17.15 4.16 -0.29
CA GLU A 122 17.09 5.40 0.47
C GLU A 122 17.96 5.40 1.74
N ASP A 123 18.55 4.25 2.10
CA ASP A 123 19.31 4.05 3.33
C ASP A 123 20.63 3.28 3.09
N GLU A 124 21.75 3.97 3.25
CA GLU A 124 23.09 3.39 3.00
C GLU A 124 23.40 2.17 3.91
N GLU A 125 22.92 2.16 5.16
CA GLU A 125 23.14 1.03 6.08
C GLU A 125 22.30 -0.18 5.65
N LEU A 126 21.02 0.02 5.32
CA LEU A 126 20.16 -1.03 4.80
C LEU A 126 20.62 -1.53 3.43
N MET A 127 21.12 -0.64 2.58
CA MET A 127 21.71 -1.01 1.30
C MET A 127 22.91 -1.94 1.47
N SER A 128 23.81 -1.62 2.41
CA SER A 128 24.98 -2.49 2.71
C SER A 128 24.53 -3.87 3.18
N ARG A 129 23.59 -3.93 4.13
CA ARG A 129 23.04 -5.21 4.62
C ARG A 129 22.32 -6.00 3.54
N PHE A 130 21.51 -5.34 2.72
CA PHE A 130 20.82 -5.95 1.59
C PHE A 130 21.80 -6.70 0.67
N PHE A 131 22.94 -6.09 0.35
CA PHE A 131 23.97 -6.77 -0.45
C PHE A 131 24.70 -7.88 0.30
N ASP A 132 24.98 -7.70 1.59
CA ASP A 132 25.69 -8.68 2.41
C ASP A 132 24.83 -9.92 2.72
N GLU A 133 23.51 -9.77 2.82
CA GLU A 133 22.56 -10.83 3.17
C GLU A 133 21.86 -11.45 1.95
N GLY A 134 22.39 -11.20 0.73
CA GLY A 134 21.87 -11.82 -0.49
C GLY A 134 20.56 -11.25 -1.01
N GLY A 135 20.27 -9.99 -0.74
CA GLY A 135 19.11 -9.27 -1.29
C GLY A 135 17.84 -9.39 -0.44
N THR A 136 17.97 -9.56 0.88
CA THR A 136 16.84 -9.63 1.82
C THR A 136 17.03 -8.71 3.02
N LEU A 137 15.92 -8.30 3.62
CA LEU A 137 15.87 -7.63 4.93
C LEU A 137 14.93 -8.41 5.85
N THR A 138 15.17 -8.35 7.14
CA THR A 138 14.21 -8.87 8.12
C THR A 138 12.94 -8.00 8.13
N GLU A 139 11.81 -8.56 8.60
CA GLU A 139 10.55 -7.81 8.71
C GLU A 139 10.71 -6.55 9.58
N GLU A 140 11.47 -6.66 10.68
CA GLU A 140 11.74 -5.56 11.61
C GLU A 140 12.55 -4.44 10.93
N GLU A 141 13.61 -4.77 10.21
CA GLU A 141 14.42 -3.82 9.45
C GLU A 141 13.63 -3.14 8.33
N LEU A 142 12.77 -3.89 7.65
CA LEU A 142 11.90 -3.35 6.60
C LEU A 142 10.88 -2.37 7.18
N ILE A 143 10.24 -2.69 8.31
CA ILE A 143 9.29 -1.81 9.01
C ILE A 143 9.98 -0.53 9.49
N GLU A 144 11.15 -0.64 10.12
CA GLU A 144 11.90 0.52 10.62
C GLU A 144 12.38 1.40 9.47
N GLY A 145 12.94 0.82 8.42
CA GLY A 145 13.37 1.53 7.22
C GLY A 145 12.20 2.24 6.53
N LEU A 146 11.09 1.52 6.29
CA LEU A 146 9.89 2.08 5.69
C LEU A 146 9.34 3.26 6.51
N SER A 147 9.24 3.11 7.84
CA SER A 147 8.78 4.17 8.74
C SER A 147 9.66 5.42 8.67
N ARG A 148 10.98 5.23 8.59
CA ARG A 148 11.94 6.33 8.47
C ARG A 148 11.80 7.06 7.14
N GLU A 149 11.71 6.31 6.03
CA GLU A 149 11.64 6.90 4.70
C GLU A 149 10.27 7.54 4.40
N ILE A 150 9.18 7.04 4.98
CA ILE A 150 7.87 7.72 4.96
C ILE A 150 7.95 9.06 5.71
N LYS A 151 8.54 9.09 6.92
CA LYS A 151 8.75 10.33 7.68
C LYS A 151 9.66 11.31 6.96
N ALA A 152 10.64 10.83 6.22
CA ALA A 152 11.49 11.63 5.35
C ALA A 152 10.77 12.10 4.07
N LYS A 153 9.52 11.65 3.82
CA LYS A 153 8.68 11.95 2.65
C LYS A 153 9.28 11.45 1.32
N LYS A 154 10.07 10.41 1.39
CA LYS A 154 10.70 9.79 0.25
C LYS A 154 9.89 8.62 -0.31
N ILE A 155 9.11 7.94 0.54
CA ILE A 155 8.21 6.85 0.15
C ILE A 155 6.76 7.28 0.35
N LEU A 156 5.92 6.97 -0.64
CA LEU A 156 4.50 7.25 -0.67
C LEU A 156 3.74 5.92 -0.62
N PRO A 157 3.34 5.42 0.58
CA PRO A 157 2.67 4.14 0.70
C PRO A 157 1.26 4.17 0.13
N VAL A 158 0.83 3.03 -0.44
CA VAL A 158 -0.52 2.82 -0.97
C VAL A 158 -1.18 1.64 -0.28
N LEU A 159 -2.37 1.87 0.25
CA LEU A 159 -3.21 0.89 0.95
C LEU A 159 -4.55 0.69 0.23
N CYS A 160 -5.20 -0.42 0.51
CA CYS A 160 -6.46 -0.85 -0.11
C CYS A 160 -7.63 -0.75 0.85
N THR A 161 -8.76 -0.18 0.39
CA THR A 161 -9.97 -0.12 1.22
C THR A 161 -11.28 -0.24 0.43
N ALA A 162 -12.32 -0.66 1.14
CA ALA A 162 -13.71 -0.34 0.84
C ALA A 162 -14.34 0.19 2.14
N GLY A 163 -14.41 1.50 2.26
CA GLY A 163 -14.78 2.16 3.54
C GLY A 163 -16.20 1.85 4.01
N LEU A 164 -17.17 1.68 3.09
CA LEU A 164 -18.56 1.40 3.47
C LEU A 164 -18.73 0.02 4.13
N PRO A 165 -18.21 -1.09 3.59
CA PRO A 165 -18.23 -2.38 4.25
C PRO A 165 -17.14 -2.56 5.32
N GLY A 166 -16.26 -1.59 5.52
CA GLY A 166 -15.18 -1.60 6.50
C GLY A 166 -13.94 -2.42 6.13
N VAL A 167 -13.86 -2.93 4.90
CA VAL A 167 -12.71 -3.72 4.42
C VAL A 167 -11.47 -2.84 4.31
N GLY A 168 -10.35 -3.27 4.90
CA GLY A 168 -9.07 -2.55 4.88
C GLY A 168 -8.98 -1.35 5.83
N VAL A 169 -10.08 -0.95 6.52
CA VAL A 169 -10.07 0.24 7.39
C VAL A 169 -9.29 0.00 8.68
N LYS A 170 -9.42 -1.17 9.29
CA LYS A 170 -8.74 -1.48 10.56
C LYS A 170 -7.21 -1.58 10.38
N PRO A 171 -6.66 -2.30 9.39
CA PRO A 171 -5.22 -2.30 9.13
C PRO A 171 -4.64 -0.93 8.77
N LEU A 172 -5.45 -0.02 8.19
CA LEU A 172 -5.03 1.34 7.89
C LEU A 172 -4.74 2.15 9.17
N THR A 173 -5.33 1.78 10.31
CA THR A 173 -5.22 2.51 11.59
C THR A 173 -4.30 1.82 12.60
N GLU A 174 -3.81 0.63 12.32
CA GLU A 174 -2.84 -0.12 13.11
C GLU A 174 -1.40 0.21 12.70
#